data_0bad1e374554c35c6b1fa307034620ae
#
_entry.id   0bad1e374554c35c6b1fa307034620ae
#
_cell.length_a   1.000
_cell.length_b   1.000
_cell.length_c   1.000
_cell.angle_alpha   90.00
_cell.angle_beta   90.00
_cell.angle_gamma   90.00
#
_symmetry.space_group_name_H-M   'P 1'
#
loop_
_entity.id
_entity.type
_entity.pdbx_description
1 polymer ?
#
loop_
_entity_poly.entity_id
_entity_poly.type
_entity_poly.pdbx_seq_one_letter_code
_entity_poly.pdbx_strand_id
1 'polypeptide(L)'
;MPTLSDSRGILYPHHLPRFERRPAPADLTRMIRWFWIPRWNLPPGEVSTQKVLPFPATNLVIEPSMIALHGPTTKLSTRKLRGSGWAVGALLRPAGTGALHPGMTCGTTLRINAPALHRSVVSSMPHDADTAVDTYAQWMRERAADVNEGWQLANRMEDIIAGDRGIVRVEQVAEQLHVSVRSVQRLAKRYVGVSPVAMIRRYRLQEAAQRLREDTHTTIAQIAADLGYADHAHLNADFRQVLGFNPGDYRRTSA
;
A
#
# COMPACT_ATOMS: atom_id res chain seq x y z
N MET A 1 -13.13 6.18 -9.43
CA MET A 1 -13.04 6.36 -7.97
C MET A 1 -12.74 5.00 -7.35
N PRO A 2 -11.70 4.84 -6.52
CA PRO A 2 -11.53 3.60 -5.81
C PRO A 2 -12.72 3.46 -4.85
N THR A 3 -13.52 2.42 -5.06
CA THR A 3 -14.62 2.09 -4.16
C THR A 3 -14.05 1.80 -2.78
N LEU A 4 -14.74 2.23 -1.72
CA LEU A 4 -14.42 1.95 -0.30
C LEU A 4 -14.29 0.44 0.02
N SER A 5 -14.57 -0.43 -0.95
CA SER A 5 -14.47 -1.88 -0.87
C SER A 5 -13.14 -2.47 -1.35
N ASP A 6 -12.14 -1.66 -1.75
CA ASP A 6 -10.84 -2.18 -2.19
C ASP A 6 -10.10 -2.78 -0.98
N SER A 7 -10.14 -4.12 -0.87
CA SER A 7 -9.48 -4.89 0.20
C SER A 7 -8.09 -5.39 -0.19
N ARG A 8 -7.54 -4.96 -1.33
CA ARG A 8 -6.18 -5.30 -1.76
C ARG A 8 -5.15 -4.97 -0.68
N GLY A 9 -4.15 -5.80 -0.55
CA GLY A 9 -3.09 -5.66 0.45
C GLY A 9 -3.39 -6.33 1.79
N ILE A 10 -4.66 -6.53 2.16
CA ILE A 10 -5.07 -7.26 3.35
C ILE A 10 -5.27 -8.73 2.97
N LEU A 11 -4.53 -9.64 3.61
CA LEU A 11 -4.60 -11.07 3.28
C LEU A 11 -5.73 -11.80 4.01
N TYR A 12 -5.95 -11.48 5.29
CA TYR A 12 -6.95 -12.14 6.13
C TYR A 12 -7.85 -11.09 6.81
N PRO A 13 -8.84 -10.51 6.10
CA PRO A 13 -9.69 -9.45 6.65
C PRO A 13 -10.51 -9.92 7.85
N HIS A 14 -10.92 -11.20 7.91
CA HIS A 14 -11.69 -11.77 9.02
C HIS A 14 -10.91 -11.88 10.34
N HIS A 15 -9.57 -11.85 10.28
CA HIS A 15 -8.69 -11.86 11.46
C HIS A 15 -8.22 -10.47 11.85
N LEU A 16 -8.70 -9.42 11.14
CA LEU A 16 -8.31 -8.06 11.44
C LEU A 16 -9.03 -7.54 12.67
N PRO A 17 -8.32 -6.72 13.45
CA PRO A 17 -8.96 -5.69 14.25
C PRO A 17 -9.82 -4.80 13.34
N ARG A 18 -10.66 -3.96 13.94
CA ARG A 18 -11.41 -2.98 13.16
C ARG A 18 -10.46 -2.19 12.24
N PHE A 19 -10.69 -2.27 10.93
CA PHE A 19 -9.86 -1.63 9.92
C PHE A 19 -10.72 -0.73 9.02
N GLU A 20 -10.33 0.51 8.88
CA GLU A 20 -11.03 1.50 8.09
C GLU A 20 -10.09 2.10 7.06
N ARG A 21 -10.60 2.42 5.86
CA ARG A 21 -9.96 3.29 4.88
C ARG A 21 -10.76 4.57 4.74
N ARG A 22 -10.05 5.70 4.67
CA ARG A 22 -10.61 7.01 4.41
C ARG A 22 -10.01 7.55 3.11
N PRO A 23 -10.81 8.08 2.18
CA PRO A 23 -10.28 8.73 0.99
C PRO A 23 -9.43 9.94 1.37
N ALA A 24 -8.43 10.23 0.55
CA ALA A 24 -7.71 11.49 0.69
C ALA A 24 -8.64 12.66 0.31
N PRO A 25 -8.57 13.82 1.00
CA PRO A 25 -9.20 15.06 0.55
C PRO A 25 -8.81 15.40 -0.90
N ALA A 26 -9.72 16.04 -1.64
CA ALA A 26 -9.55 16.29 -3.08
C ALA A 26 -8.23 17.03 -3.42
N ASP A 27 -7.84 17.97 -2.60
CA ASP A 27 -6.61 18.76 -2.73
C ASP A 27 -5.32 17.97 -2.43
N LEU A 28 -5.43 16.85 -1.72
CA LEU A 28 -4.30 15.97 -1.36
C LEU A 28 -4.21 14.70 -2.21
N THR A 29 -5.10 14.45 -3.16
CA THR A 29 -5.13 13.22 -3.96
C THR A 29 -3.88 12.99 -4.80
N ARG A 30 -3.11 14.04 -5.10
CA ARG A 30 -1.80 13.91 -5.76
C ARG A 30 -0.66 13.49 -4.81
N MET A 31 -0.85 13.59 -3.48
CA MET A 31 0.14 13.23 -2.46
C MET A 31 -0.22 11.96 -1.70
N ILE A 32 -1.51 11.73 -1.47
CA ILE A 32 -2.04 10.64 -0.65
C ILE A 32 -3.05 9.87 -1.48
N ARG A 33 -2.95 8.55 -1.47
CA ARG A 33 -3.92 7.67 -2.10
C ARG A 33 -5.14 7.48 -1.21
N TRP A 34 -4.92 7.15 0.06
CA TRP A 34 -5.93 7.05 1.14
C TRP A 34 -5.25 7.04 2.50
N PHE A 35 -6.03 7.30 3.55
CA PHE A 35 -5.66 6.97 4.92
C PHE A 35 -6.17 5.58 5.29
N TRP A 36 -5.51 4.92 6.25
CA TRP A 36 -5.89 3.64 6.78
C TRP A 36 -5.72 3.60 8.30
N ILE A 37 -6.69 2.97 9.02
CA ILE A 37 -6.82 3.06 10.47
C ILE A 37 -7.15 1.67 11.01
N PRO A 38 -6.19 0.87 11.49
CA PRO A 38 -6.43 -0.30 12.31
C PRO A 38 -6.62 0.11 13.76
N ARG A 39 -7.57 -0.55 14.44
CA ARG A 39 -7.75 -0.46 15.89
C ARG A 39 -7.92 -1.87 16.43
N TRP A 40 -7.28 -2.19 17.53
CA TRP A 40 -7.38 -3.50 18.16
C TRP A 40 -7.53 -3.39 19.67
N ASN A 41 -8.23 -4.40 20.23
CA ASN A 41 -8.37 -4.59 21.66
C ASN A 41 -8.37 -6.09 21.92
N LEU A 42 -7.21 -6.63 22.27
CA LEU A 42 -6.99 -8.05 22.49
C LEU A 42 -7.00 -8.35 23.99
N PRO A 43 -7.56 -9.47 24.44
CA PRO A 43 -7.46 -9.92 25.80
C PRO A 43 -6.02 -10.02 26.31
N PRO A 44 -5.79 -9.89 27.62
CA PRO A 44 -4.47 -10.07 28.20
C PRO A 44 -3.84 -11.41 27.81
N GLY A 45 -2.59 -11.38 27.35
CA GLY A 45 -1.86 -12.58 26.92
C GLY A 45 -2.08 -13.00 25.46
N GLU A 46 -3.13 -12.52 24.80
CA GLU A 46 -3.37 -12.80 23.39
C GLU A 46 -2.45 -12.02 22.46
N VAL A 47 -2.07 -12.68 21.36
CA VAL A 47 -1.26 -12.09 20.29
C VAL A 47 -1.93 -12.38 18.95
N SER A 48 -2.29 -11.32 18.23
CA SER A 48 -2.78 -11.42 16.86
C SER A 48 -1.65 -11.15 15.87
N THR A 49 -1.41 -12.06 14.94
CA THR A 49 -0.38 -11.91 13.90
C THR A 49 -1.04 -11.51 12.58
N GLN A 50 -0.84 -10.27 12.20
CA GLN A 50 -1.39 -9.72 10.96
C GLN A 50 -0.40 -9.84 9.81
N LYS A 51 -0.84 -10.43 8.69
CA LYS A 51 -0.07 -10.54 7.45
C LYS A 51 -0.64 -9.58 6.41
N VAL A 52 0.20 -8.68 5.92
CA VAL A 52 -0.18 -7.67 4.94
C VAL A 52 0.73 -7.81 3.72
N LEU A 53 0.15 -7.79 2.54
CA LEU A 53 0.87 -7.65 1.28
C LEU A 53 0.92 -6.15 0.92
N PRO A 54 1.97 -5.41 1.34
CA PRO A 54 1.99 -3.96 1.21
C PRO A 54 1.94 -3.51 -0.25
N PHE A 55 1.37 -2.35 -0.48
CA PHE A 55 1.50 -1.65 -1.76
C PHE A 55 2.97 -1.26 -1.99
N PRO A 56 3.43 -1.17 -3.25
CA PRO A 56 4.77 -0.70 -3.58
C PRO A 56 4.84 0.83 -3.44
N ALA A 57 4.56 1.32 -2.25
CA ALA A 57 4.42 2.73 -1.91
C ALA A 57 4.94 3.01 -0.51
N THR A 58 5.27 4.26 -0.25
CA THR A 58 5.68 4.74 1.07
C THR A 58 4.44 4.94 1.95
N ASN A 59 4.57 4.65 3.23
CA ASN A 59 3.54 4.93 4.24
C ASN A 59 4.11 5.88 5.30
N LEU A 60 3.42 6.97 5.57
CA LEU A 60 3.65 7.74 6.79
C LEU A 60 2.67 7.23 7.84
N VAL A 61 3.19 6.76 8.97
CA VAL A 61 2.41 6.08 10.01
C VAL A 61 2.57 6.80 11.34
N ILE A 62 1.46 7.09 11.99
CA ILE A 62 1.39 7.65 13.33
C ILE A 62 0.88 6.56 14.26
N GLU A 63 1.67 6.22 15.25
CA GLU A 63 1.35 5.28 16.32
C GLU A 63 1.42 6.02 17.68
N PRO A 64 0.88 5.47 18.78
CA PRO A 64 0.93 6.11 20.09
C PRO A 64 2.33 6.53 20.54
N SER A 65 3.38 5.84 20.08
CA SER A 65 4.76 6.08 20.51
C SER A 65 5.60 6.87 19.51
N MET A 66 5.19 7.01 18.25
CA MET A 66 6.04 7.61 17.21
C MET A 66 5.32 7.97 15.93
N ILE A 67 5.98 8.79 15.12
CA ILE A 67 5.69 8.94 13.69
C ILE A 67 6.85 8.35 12.89
N ALA A 68 6.54 7.52 11.92
CA ALA A 68 7.55 6.93 11.04
C ALA A 68 7.12 6.92 9.56
N LEU A 69 8.09 7.21 8.69
CA LEU A 69 7.96 7.06 7.25
C LEU A 69 8.57 5.71 6.87
N HIS A 70 7.74 4.80 6.38
CA HIS A 70 8.14 3.48 5.93
C HIS A 70 8.17 3.44 4.41
N GLY A 71 9.34 3.23 3.84
CA GLY A 71 9.52 3.04 2.41
C GLY A 71 8.82 1.77 1.89
N PRO A 72 8.69 1.64 0.57
CA PRO A 72 8.09 0.46 -0.02
C PRO A 72 8.84 -0.81 0.37
N THR A 73 8.16 -1.95 0.35
CA THR A 73 8.79 -3.25 0.57
C THR A 73 8.38 -4.25 -0.49
N THR A 74 9.31 -5.12 -0.87
CA THR A 74 9.06 -6.24 -1.77
C THR A 74 8.68 -7.53 -1.03
N LYS A 75 8.66 -7.51 0.29
CA LYS A 75 8.36 -8.66 1.16
C LYS A 75 6.97 -8.55 1.78
N LEU A 76 6.45 -9.66 2.26
CA LEU A 76 5.30 -9.71 3.16
C LEU A 76 5.62 -8.93 4.45
N SER A 77 4.68 -8.11 4.89
CA SER A 77 4.77 -7.44 6.19
C SER A 77 4.02 -8.26 7.25
N THR A 78 4.65 -8.48 8.38
CA THR A 78 4.02 -9.16 9.52
C THR A 78 4.04 -8.24 10.72
N ARG A 79 2.86 -8.03 11.33
CA ARG A 79 2.69 -7.23 12.55
C ARG A 79 2.10 -8.09 13.65
N LYS A 80 2.74 -8.12 14.82
CA LYS A 80 2.21 -8.76 16.02
C LYS A 80 1.51 -7.72 16.87
N LEU A 81 0.21 -7.87 17.04
CA LEU A 81 -0.62 -6.98 17.85
C LEU A 81 -0.79 -7.60 19.24
N ARG A 82 -0.78 -6.76 20.27
CA ARG A 82 -0.93 -7.14 21.68
C ARG A 82 -1.76 -6.07 22.38
N GLY A 83 -2.56 -6.46 23.37
CA GLY A 83 -3.39 -5.55 24.16
C GLY A 83 -4.23 -4.63 23.29
N SER A 84 -4.38 -3.37 23.69
CA SER A 84 -5.12 -2.36 22.94
C SER A 84 -4.20 -1.40 22.21
N GLY A 85 -4.60 -1.00 21.00
CA GLY A 85 -3.81 -0.04 20.22
C GLY A 85 -4.48 0.41 18.93
N TRP A 86 -3.79 1.30 18.23
CA TRP A 86 -4.21 1.86 16.95
C TRP A 86 -2.99 2.35 16.15
N ALA A 87 -3.20 2.56 14.87
CA ALA A 87 -2.33 3.35 14.02
C ALA A 87 -3.18 4.20 13.05
N VAL A 88 -2.64 5.32 12.58
CA VAL A 88 -3.16 6.07 11.44
C VAL A 88 -2.06 6.16 10.42
N GLY A 89 -2.30 5.56 9.25
CA GLY A 89 -1.34 5.61 8.15
C GLY A 89 -1.89 6.36 6.95
N ALA A 90 -1.03 7.08 6.24
CA ALA A 90 -1.28 7.58 4.90
C ALA A 90 -0.47 6.75 3.90
N LEU A 91 -1.15 6.13 2.94
CA LEU A 91 -0.49 5.54 1.78
C LEU A 91 -0.13 6.68 0.83
N LEU A 92 1.16 6.99 0.75
CA LEU A 92 1.65 8.10 -0.04
C LEU A 92 1.79 7.72 -1.52
N ARG A 93 1.47 8.65 -2.36
CA ARG A 93 1.85 8.61 -3.78
C ARG A 93 3.31 9.06 -3.94
N PRO A 94 3.94 8.83 -5.10
CA PRO A 94 5.29 9.30 -5.36
C PRO A 94 5.51 10.77 -5.00
N ALA A 95 4.57 11.66 -5.36
CA ALA A 95 4.65 13.08 -5.04
C ALA A 95 4.61 13.36 -3.53
N GLY A 96 3.78 12.64 -2.78
CA GLY A 96 3.71 12.77 -1.32
C GLY A 96 4.96 12.26 -0.63
N THR A 97 5.55 11.18 -1.14
CA THR A 97 6.85 10.68 -0.67
C THR A 97 7.94 11.73 -0.87
N GLY A 98 7.97 12.35 -2.05
CA GLY A 98 8.96 13.34 -2.39
C GLY A 98 8.87 14.63 -1.58
N ALA A 99 7.66 15.06 -1.26
CA ALA A 99 7.44 16.23 -0.42
C ALA A 99 7.97 16.03 1.00
N LEU A 100 7.96 14.79 1.50
CA LEU A 100 8.44 14.47 2.85
C LEU A 100 9.91 14.04 2.89
N HIS A 101 10.32 13.21 1.95
CA HIS A 101 11.68 12.66 1.91
C HIS A 101 12.06 12.24 0.48
N PRO A 102 12.69 13.14 -0.30
CA PRO A 102 13.19 12.80 -1.62
C PRO A 102 14.24 11.67 -1.55
N GLY A 103 14.09 10.64 -2.40
CA GLY A 103 15.03 9.51 -2.43
C GLY A 103 14.74 8.40 -1.43
N MET A 104 13.51 8.30 -0.92
CA MET A 104 13.09 7.18 -0.09
C MET A 104 13.31 5.85 -0.82
N THR A 105 13.93 4.89 -0.14
CA THR A 105 14.31 3.61 -0.73
C THR A 105 13.55 2.43 -0.11
N CYS A 106 13.58 1.31 -0.84
CA CYS A 106 12.95 0.06 -0.40
C CYS A 106 13.50 -0.41 0.95
N GLY A 107 12.60 -0.75 1.89
CA GLY A 107 12.93 -1.27 3.21
C GLY A 107 13.43 -0.25 4.22
N THR A 108 13.53 1.04 3.86
CA THR A 108 13.95 2.09 4.78
C THR A 108 12.81 2.48 5.72
N THR A 109 13.14 2.77 6.97
CA THR A 109 12.23 3.38 7.94
C THR A 109 12.91 4.59 8.57
N LEU A 110 12.22 5.74 8.56
CA LEU A 110 12.72 7.00 9.11
C LEU A 110 11.75 7.52 10.16
N ARG A 111 12.25 7.92 11.31
CA ARG A 111 11.44 8.67 12.30
C ARG A 111 11.21 10.08 11.80
N ILE A 112 9.98 10.55 11.94
CA ILE A 112 9.61 11.92 11.58
C ILE A 112 9.43 12.72 12.87
N ASN A 113 10.18 13.80 12.99
CA ASN A 113 10.07 14.72 14.12
C ASN A 113 8.95 15.74 13.85
N ALA A 114 7.75 15.44 14.33
CA ALA A 114 6.58 16.31 14.24
C ALA A 114 5.77 16.24 15.55
N PRO A 115 6.30 16.77 16.67
CA PRO A 115 5.71 16.56 17.99
C PRO A 115 4.31 17.18 18.14
N ALA A 116 4.02 18.28 17.47
CA ALA A 116 2.68 18.88 17.50
C ALA A 116 1.65 17.99 16.83
N LEU A 117 1.94 17.49 15.61
CA LEU A 117 1.09 16.51 14.91
C LEU A 117 0.87 15.27 15.76
N HIS A 118 1.96 14.72 16.32
CA HIS A 118 1.88 13.50 17.14
C HIS A 118 0.93 13.69 18.32
N ARG A 119 1.11 14.74 19.11
CA ARG A 119 0.25 15.03 20.28
C ARG A 119 -1.23 15.19 19.88
N SER A 120 -1.51 15.95 18.82
CA SER A 120 -2.89 16.19 18.37
C SER A 120 -3.57 14.89 17.90
N VAL A 121 -2.87 14.06 17.11
CA VAL A 121 -3.42 12.77 16.64
C VAL A 121 -3.59 11.79 17.80
N VAL A 122 -2.62 11.71 18.73
CA VAL A 122 -2.71 10.83 19.91
C VAL A 122 -3.88 11.20 20.80
N SER A 123 -4.16 12.50 21.00
CA SER A 123 -5.30 12.93 21.82
C SER A 123 -6.64 12.71 21.15
N SER A 124 -6.74 12.78 19.81
CA SER A 124 -8.00 12.63 19.07
C SER A 124 -8.36 11.15 18.85
N MET A 125 -7.39 10.30 18.53
CA MET A 125 -7.62 8.93 18.07
C MET A 125 -8.47 8.03 18.99
N PRO A 126 -8.42 8.13 20.34
CA PRO A 126 -9.27 7.33 21.20
C PRO A 126 -10.76 7.63 21.01
N HIS A 127 -11.14 8.83 20.62
CA HIS A 127 -12.51 9.33 20.61
C HIS A 127 -13.01 9.63 19.20
N ASP A 128 -12.18 10.23 18.34
CA ASP A 128 -12.57 10.75 17.03
C ASP A 128 -11.44 10.55 16.01
N ALA A 129 -11.58 9.51 15.17
CA ALA A 129 -10.64 9.23 14.11
C ALA A 129 -10.74 10.24 12.95
N ASP A 130 -11.89 10.85 12.74
CA ASP A 130 -12.08 11.81 11.66
C ASP A 130 -11.28 13.08 11.98
N THR A 131 -11.37 13.61 13.19
CA THR A 131 -10.52 14.71 13.66
C THR A 131 -9.01 14.38 13.58
N ALA A 132 -8.62 13.14 13.90
CA ALA A 132 -7.22 12.71 13.76
C ALA A 132 -6.75 12.72 12.31
N VAL A 133 -7.59 12.24 11.37
CA VAL A 133 -7.30 12.25 9.93
C VAL A 133 -7.27 13.68 9.38
N ASP A 134 -8.18 14.55 9.80
CA ASP A 134 -8.21 15.95 9.36
C ASP A 134 -6.97 16.72 9.82
N THR A 135 -6.55 16.50 11.06
CA THR A 135 -5.29 17.05 11.60
C THR A 135 -4.09 16.57 10.80
N TYR A 136 -4.07 15.29 10.47
CA TYR A 136 -3.02 14.71 9.65
C TYR A 136 -3.04 15.29 8.22
N ALA A 137 -4.21 15.41 7.61
CA ALA A 137 -4.38 15.99 6.29
C ALA A 137 -3.91 17.46 6.26
N GLN A 138 -4.23 18.24 7.28
CA GLN A 138 -3.76 19.64 7.41
C GLN A 138 -2.23 19.71 7.47
N TRP A 139 -1.60 18.86 8.28
CA TRP A 139 -0.13 18.78 8.35
C TRP A 139 0.51 18.41 7.00
N MET A 140 -0.14 17.57 6.20
CA MET A 140 0.32 17.23 4.85
C MET A 140 0.16 18.39 3.87
N ARG A 141 -0.93 19.21 3.98
CA ARG A 141 -1.13 20.41 3.15
C ARG A 141 0.01 21.41 3.30
N GLU A 142 0.43 21.64 4.54
CA GLU A 142 1.53 22.56 4.87
C GLU A 142 2.88 22.16 4.25
N ARG A 143 2.98 20.88 3.82
CA ARG A 143 4.16 20.29 3.17
C ARG A 143 3.97 20.00 1.69
N ALA A 144 2.80 20.36 1.17
CA ALA A 144 2.51 20.27 -0.25
C ALA A 144 3.31 21.35 -1.00
N ALA A 145 4.59 21.09 -1.21
CA ALA A 145 5.42 21.88 -2.13
C ALA A 145 4.91 21.72 -3.57
N ASP A 146 5.29 22.64 -4.44
CA ASP A 146 5.00 22.53 -5.87
C ASP A 146 5.53 21.21 -6.40
N VAL A 147 4.61 20.36 -6.84
CA VAL A 147 4.94 19.04 -7.37
C VAL A 147 5.53 19.24 -8.76
N ASN A 148 6.84 19.03 -8.89
CA ASN A 148 7.52 19.14 -10.18
C ASN A 148 7.03 18.07 -11.18
N GLU A 149 7.32 18.28 -12.47
CA GLU A 149 6.88 17.38 -13.55
C GLU A 149 7.30 15.92 -13.34
N GLY A 150 8.50 15.67 -12.77
CA GLY A 150 8.97 14.32 -12.48
C GLY A 150 8.11 13.58 -11.47
N TRP A 151 7.62 14.26 -10.43
CA TRP A 151 6.69 13.70 -9.45
C TRP A 151 5.30 13.43 -10.07
N GLN A 152 4.84 14.34 -10.94
CA GLN A 152 3.57 14.15 -11.66
C GLN A 152 3.66 12.94 -12.59
N LEU A 153 4.76 12.80 -13.32
CA LEU A 153 4.99 11.65 -14.20
C LEU A 153 5.10 10.34 -13.41
N ALA A 154 5.72 10.36 -12.24
CA ALA A 154 5.78 9.20 -11.35
C ALA A 154 4.39 8.82 -10.79
N ASN A 155 3.55 9.81 -10.47
CA ASN A 155 2.15 9.56 -10.10
C ASN A 155 1.37 8.91 -11.24
N ARG A 156 1.51 9.41 -12.49
CA ARG A 156 0.87 8.78 -13.66
C ARG A 156 1.35 7.36 -13.89
N MET A 157 2.65 7.10 -13.74
CA MET A 157 3.21 5.74 -13.80
C MET A 157 2.55 4.81 -12.77
N GLU A 158 2.39 5.28 -11.54
CA GLU A 158 1.72 4.51 -10.49
C GLU A 158 0.25 4.26 -10.83
N ASP A 159 -0.47 5.26 -11.35
CA ASP A 159 -1.89 5.12 -11.73
C ASP A 159 -2.09 4.08 -12.84
N ILE A 160 -1.23 4.08 -13.86
CA ILE A 160 -1.25 3.09 -14.94
C ILE A 160 -1.07 1.68 -14.36
N ILE A 161 0.00 1.46 -13.58
CA ILE A 161 0.32 0.14 -13.03
C ILE A 161 -0.75 -0.34 -12.03
N ALA A 162 -1.32 0.56 -11.24
CA ALA A 162 -2.30 0.21 -10.22
C ALA A 162 -3.72 0.05 -10.76
N GLY A 163 -4.07 0.76 -11.84
CA GLY A 163 -5.41 0.85 -12.40
C GLY A 163 -5.69 -0.09 -13.55
N ASP A 164 -4.68 -0.42 -14.35
CA ASP A 164 -4.83 -1.27 -15.52
C ASP A 164 -4.30 -2.69 -15.25
N ARG A 165 -5.22 -3.66 -15.15
CA ARG A 165 -4.89 -5.09 -14.93
C ARG A 165 -4.18 -5.75 -16.12
N GLY A 166 -4.26 -5.15 -17.32
CA GLY A 166 -3.56 -5.58 -18.51
C GLY A 166 -2.07 -5.24 -18.53
N ILE A 167 -1.61 -4.42 -17.58
CA ILE A 167 -0.19 -4.07 -17.46
C ILE A 167 0.59 -5.23 -16.84
N VAL A 168 1.32 -5.94 -17.68
CA VAL A 168 2.17 -7.08 -17.31
C VAL A 168 3.65 -6.86 -17.65
N ARG A 169 3.96 -5.84 -18.46
CA ARG A 169 5.32 -5.51 -18.93
C ARG A 169 5.60 -4.02 -18.84
N VAL A 170 6.86 -3.67 -18.65
CA VAL A 170 7.30 -2.27 -18.50
C VAL A 170 7.12 -1.47 -19.80
N GLU A 171 7.22 -2.14 -20.94
CA GLU A 171 7.02 -1.56 -22.27
C GLU A 171 5.62 -0.93 -22.41
N GLN A 172 4.58 -1.59 -21.87
CA GLN A 172 3.21 -1.08 -21.89
C GLN A 172 3.09 0.23 -21.06
N VAL A 173 3.78 0.29 -19.93
CA VAL A 173 3.83 1.52 -19.10
C VAL A 173 4.56 2.63 -19.86
N ALA A 174 5.65 2.31 -20.54
CA ALA A 174 6.44 3.26 -21.31
C ALA A 174 5.61 3.83 -22.47
N GLU A 175 4.87 2.98 -23.18
CA GLU A 175 3.96 3.36 -24.26
C GLU A 175 2.85 4.31 -23.77
N GLN A 176 2.14 3.95 -22.70
CA GLN A 176 1.06 4.79 -22.14
C GLN A 176 1.57 6.14 -21.58
N LEU A 177 2.81 6.19 -21.13
CA LEU A 177 3.44 7.42 -20.65
C LEU A 177 4.11 8.23 -21.77
N HIS A 178 4.20 7.70 -22.98
CA HIS A 178 4.95 8.27 -24.11
C HIS A 178 6.41 8.57 -23.76
N VAL A 179 7.08 7.63 -23.07
CA VAL A 179 8.50 7.73 -22.69
C VAL A 179 9.24 6.42 -22.96
N SER A 180 10.57 6.44 -22.89
CA SER A 180 11.36 5.21 -23.03
C SER A 180 11.23 4.31 -21.78
N VAL A 181 11.44 2.99 -21.96
CA VAL A 181 11.55 2.01 -20.85
C VAL A 181 12.61 2.45 -19.82
N ARG A 182 13.75 2.99 -20.28
CA ARG A 182 14.79 3.53 -19.41
C ARG A 182 14.27 4.70 -18.54
N SER A 183 13.41 5.53 -19.09
CA SER A 183 12.77 6.62 -18.33
C SER A 183 11.83 6.08 -17.25
N VAL A 184 11.01 5.06 -17.56
CA VAL A 184 10.14 4.38 -16.58
C VAL A 184 10.97 3.78 -15.44
N GLN A 185 12.06 3.08 -15.77
CA GLN A 185 12.97 2.49 -14.77
C GLN A 185 13.59 3.56 -13.86
N ARG A 186 14.03 4.68 -14.44
CA ARG A 186 14.59 5.81 -13.69
C ARG A 186 13.54 6.48 -12.79
N LEU A 187 12.32 6.70 -13.29
CA LEU A 187 11.21 7.22 -12.51
C LEU A 187 10.89 6.34 -11.30
N ALA A 188 10.69 5.04 -11.53
CA ALA A 188 10.37 4.09 -10.46
C ALA A 188 11.47 4.04 -9.39
N LYS A 189 12.75 3.97 -9.83
CA LYS A 189 13.88 3.97 -8.90
C LYS A 189 13.99 5.26 -8.09
N ARG A 190 13.81 6.42 -8.76
CA ARG A 190 14.01 7.74 -8.13
C ARG A 190 12.86 8.14 -7.23
N TYR A 191 11.62 7.85 -7.62
CA TYR A 191 10.43 8.42 -6.99
C TYR A 191 9.59 7.42 -6.22
N VAL A 192 9.80 6.12 -6.44
CA VAL A 192 9.10 5.05 -5.70
C VAL A 192 10.06 4.22 -4.86
N GLY A 193 11.30 4.06 -5.29
CA GLY A 193 12.33 3.28 -4.59
C GLY A 193 12.32 1.79 -4.90
N VAL A 194 11.49 1.33 -5.84
CA VAL A 194 11.44 -0.05 -6.35
C VAL A 194 11.40 -0.06 -7.88
N SER A 195 11.74 -1.19 -8.52
CA SER A 195 11.67 -1.29 -9.98
C SER A 195 10.22 -1.35 -10.49
N PRO A 196 9.94 -0.91 -11.73
CA PRO A 196 8.60 -1.01 -12.31
C PRO A 196 8.13 -2.46 -12.42
N VAL A 197 9.01 -3.41 -12.69
CA VAL A 197 8.70 -4.84 -12.66
C VAL A 197 8.22 -5.29 -11.28
N ALA A 198 8.88 -4.84 -10.21
CA ALA A 198 8.45 -5.14 -8.84
C ALA A 198 7.10 -4.50 -8.51
N MET A 199 6.81 -3.30 -9.04
CA MET A 199 5.51 -2.66 -8.88
C MET A 199 4.41 -3.47 -9.57
N ILE A 200 4.57 -3.79 -10.86
CA ILE A 200 3.62 -4.59 -11.65
C ILE A 200 3.36 -5.92 -10.96
N ARG A 201 4.42 -6.65 -10.59
CA ARG A 201 4.33 -7.92 -9.88
C ARG A 201 3.52 -7.80 -8.59
N ARG A 202 3.74 -6.75 -7.82
CA ARG A 202 3.06 -6.51 -6.55
C ARG A 202 1.56 -6.27 -6.72
N TYR A 203 1.16 -5.43 -7.66
CA TYR A 203 -0.26 -5.18 -7.94
C TYR A 203 -0.96 -6.43 -8.47
N ARG A 204 -0.30 -7.21 -9.33
CA ARG A 204 -0.84 -8.51 -9.81
C ARG A 204 -1.05 -9.50 -8.66
N LEU A 205 -0.11 -9.61 -7.72
CA LEU A 205 -0.25 -10.50 -6.55
C LEU A 205 -1.35 -10.03 -5.60
N GLN A 206 -1.52 -8.72 -5.41
CA GLN A 206 -2.63 -8.18 -4.61
C GLN A 206 -3.99 -8.49 -5.24
N GLU A 207 -4.11 -8.34 -6.55
CA GLU A 207 -5.31 -8.70 -7.30
C GLU A 207 -5.57 -10.22 -7.24
N ALA A 208 -4.54 -11.05 -7.42
CA ALA A 208 -4.65 -12.49 -7.29
C ALA A 208 -5.16 -12.90 -5.89
N ALA A 209 -4.57 -12.31 -4.83
CA ALA A 209 -4.98 -12.58 -3.46
C ALA A 209 -6.44 -12.16 -3.20
N GLN A 210 -6.85 -11.02 -3.72
CA GLN A 210 -8.24 -10.56 -3.59
C GLN A 210 -9.20 -11.52 -4.29
N ARG A 211 -8.95 -11.87 -5.54
CA ARG A 211 -9.81 -12.81 -6.30
C ARG A 211 -9.88 -14.20 -5.67
N LEU A 212 -8.74 -14.71 -5.20
CA LEU A 212 -8.70 -16.00 -4.51
C LEU A 212 -9.59 -16.04 -3.27
N ARG A 213 -9.75 -14.93 -2.57
CA ARG A 213 -10.58 -14.79 -1.38
C ARG A 213 -12.06 -14.54 -1.71
N GLU A 214 -12.33 -13.67 -2.70
CA GLU A 214 -13.67 -13.16 -2.98
C GLU A 214 -14.42 -13.98 -4.02
N ASP A 215 -13.70 -14.64 -4.92
CA ASP A 215 -14.25 -15.46 -6.00
C ASP A 215 -13.86 -16.93 -5.82
N THR A 216 -14.75 -17.69 -5.24
CA THR A 216 -14.55 -19.13 -5.01
C THR A 216 -14.81 -19.97 -6.26
N HIS A 217 -15.47 -19.43 -7.30
CA HIS A 217 -15.88 -20.16 -8.50
C HIS A 217 -14.78 -20.16 -9.58
N THR A 218 -14.02 -19.07 -9.71
CA THR A 218 -12.96 -18.97 -10.70
C THR A 218 -11.76 -19.84 -10.32
N THR A 219 -11.26 -20.65 -11.24
CA THR A 219 -10.10 -21.52 -11.00
C THR A 219 -8.81 -20.72 -10.85
N ILE A 220 -7.81 -21.28 -10.14
CA ILE A 220 -6.49 -20.64 -9.99
C ILE A 220 -5.83 -20.45 -11.37
N ALA A 221 -6.04 -21.39 -12.30
CA ALA A 221 -5.54 -21.31 -13.67
C ALA A 221 -6.16 -20.13 -14.42
N GLN A 222 -7.47 -19.94 -14.28
CA GLN A 222 -8.16 -18.79 -14.89
C GLN A 222 -7.68 -17.47 -14.31
N ILE A 223 -7.55 -17.37 -12.97
CA ILE A 223 -6.99 -16.17 -12.33
C ILE A 223 -5.58 -15.89 -12.84
N ALA A 224 -4.74 -16.91 -13.01
CA ALA A 224 -3.39 -16.76 -13.55
C ALA A 224 -3.43 -16.20 -14.98
N ALA A 225 -4.27 -16.77 -15.86
CA ALA A 225 -4.43 -16.31 -17.24
C ALA A 225 -4.92 -14.85 -17.31
N ASP A 226 -5.97 -14.51 -16.56
CA ASP A 226 -6.55 -13.15 -16.53
C ASP A 226 -5.55 -12.08 -16.05
N LEU A 227 -4.62 -12.49 -15.20
CA LEU A 227 -3.57 -11.60 -14.68
C LEU A 227 -2.27 -11.66 -15.50
N GLY A 228 -2.29 -12.32 -16.67
CA GLY A 228 -1.16 -12.39 -17.59
C GLY A 228 0.04 -13.20 -17.07
N TYR A 229 -0.19 -14.21 -16.21
CA TYR A 229 0.81 -15.24 -15.92
C TYR A 229 0.82 -16.25 -17.07
N ALA A 230 2.00 -16.80 -17.38
CA ALA A 230 2.14 -17.81 -18.43
C ALA A 230 1.27 -19.04 -18.15
N ASP A 231 1.20 -19.44 -16.89
CA ASP A 231 0.40 -20.54 -16.40
C ASP A 231 0.17 -20.43 -14.88
N HIS A 232 -0.56 -21.39 -14.31
CA HIS A 232 -0.82 -21.42 -12.88
C HIS A 232 0.45 -21.72 -12.04
N ALA A 233 1.44 -22.43 -12.61
CA ALA A 233 2.71 -22.73 -11.92
C ALA A 233 3.54 -21.45 -11.72
N HIS A 234 3.52 -20.55 -12.70
CA HIS A 234 4.15 -19.23 -12.60
C HIS A 234 3.49 -18.37 -11.50
N LEU A 235 2.15 -18.32 -11.43
CA LEU A 235 1.45 -17.67 -10.31
C LEU A 235 1.81 -18.30 -8.97
N ASN A 236 1.87 -19.64 -8.88
CA ASN A 236 2.27 -20.36 -7.68
C ASN A 236 3.67 -19.98 -7.22
N ALA A 237 4.64 -19.94 -8.13
CA ALA A 237 6.02 -19.57 -7.83
C ALA A 237 6.09 -18.14 -7.28
N ASP A 238 5.40 -17.20 -7.92
CA ASP A 238 5.31 -15.80 -7.52
C ASP A 238 4.69 -15.64 -6.13
N PHE A 239 3.57 -16.32 -5.90
CA PHE A 239 2.84 -16.30 -4.65
C PHE A 239 3.68 -16.84 -3.49
N ARG A 240 4.34 -18.00 -3.68
CA ARG A 240 5.25 -18.58 -2.68
C ARG A 240 6.45 -17.69 -2.39
N GLN A 241 7.07 -17.11 -3.42
CA GLN A 241 8.25 -16.27 -3.26
C GLN A 241 7.97 -15.02 -2.43
N VAL A 242 6.79 -14.42 -2.59
CA VAL A 242 6.44 -13.16 -1.93
C VAL A 242 5.69 -13.39 -0.61
N LEU A 243 4.80 -14.37 -0.54
CA LEU A 243 3.88 -14.59 0.57
C LEU A 243 4.29 -15.76 1.47
N GLY A 244 5.12 -16.69 0.95
CA GLY A 244 5.57 -17.87 1.69
C GLY A 244 4.59 -19.04 1.69
N PHE A 245 3.45 -18.94 0.99
CA PHE A 245 2.45 -20.00 0.85
C PHE A 245 1.89 -20.03 -0.58
N ASN A 246 1.17 -21.09 -0.95
CA ASN A 246 0.61 -21.20 -2.30
C ASN A 246 -0.83 -20.65 -2.39
N PRO A 247 -1.31 -20.31 -3.60
CA PRO A 247 -2.66 -19.78 -3.82
C PRO A 247 -3.77 -20.71 -3.33
N GLY A 248 -3.60 -22.04 -3.46
CA GLY A 248 -4.59 -23.02 -3.01
C GLY A 248 -4.75 -23.06 -1.49
N ASP A 249 -3.63 -23.05 -0.75
CA ASP A 249 -3.65 -22.96 0.71
C ASP A 249 -4.29 -21.65 1.16
N TYR A 250 -3.92 -20.55 0.52
CA TYR A 250 -4.48 -19.25 0.83
C TYR A 250 -6.00 -19.21 0.64
N ARG A 251 -6.53 -19.71 -0.50
CA ARG A 251 -7.97 -19.77 -0.75
C ARG A 251 -8.71 -20.54 0.35
N ARG A 252 -8.16 -21.69 0.81
CA ARG A 252 -8.79 -22.50 1.86
C ARG A 252 -8.81 -21.81 3.23
N THR A 253 -7.82 -20.98 3.53
CA THR A 253 -7.69 -20.32 4.84
C THR A 253 -8.27 -18.92 4.89
N SER A 254 -8.65 -18.36 3.76
CA SER A 254 -9.20 -16.99 3.64
C SER A 254 -10.70 -16.95 3.33
N ALA A 255 -11.30 -18.11 3.04
CA ALA A 255 -12.74 -18.30 2.82
C ALA A 255 -13.55 -18.27 4.11
#